data_d32f6e8adfd340842e9fb4d4d0053f3d
#
_entry.id   d32f6e8adfd340842e9fb4d4d0053f3d
#
_cell.length_a   1.000
_cell.length_b   1.000
_cell.length_c   1.000
_cell.angle_alpha   90.00
_cell.angle_beta   90.00
_cell.angle_gamma   90.00
#
_symmetry.space_group_name_H-M   'P 1'
#
loop_
_entity.id
_entity.type
_entity.pdbx_description
1 polymer ?
#
loop_
_entity_poly.entity_id
_entity_poly.type
_entity_poly.pdbx_seq_one_letter_code
_entity_poly.pdbx_strand_id
1 'polypeptide(L)'
;MNVLLDTHTLLWFISGDERTSQNARNIIESDSTKLFVSIASLWEIAIKINIGKLDLHIPFKKLQKEVLNNNFTIIPIEFTHTVQLSKLESIHRDPFDRILISQALVENFTIISKDTTFSAYKGLKTSW
;
A
#
# COMPACT_ATOMS: atom_id res chain seq x y z
N MET A 1 -3.18 11.56 10.84
CA MET A 1 -2.20 10.55 10.40
C MET A 1 -2.38 10.32 8.89
N ASN A 2 -1.29 10.27 8.17
CA ASN A 2 -1.28 9.95 6.74
C ASN A 2 -0.73 8.54 6.58
N VAL A 3 -1.53 7.64 6.03
CA VAL A 3 -1.14 6.23 5.90
C VAL A 3 -1.16 5.77 4.46
N LEU A 4 -0.21 4.91 4.12
CA LEU A 4 -0.11 4.23 2.84
C LEU A 4 -0.31 2.74 3.09
N LEU A 5 -1.29 2.14 2.42
CA LEU A 5 -1.51 0.71 2.53
C LEU A 5 -0.59 -0.03 1.57
N ASP A 6 -0.01 -1.15 2.02
CA ASP A 6 0.62 -2.05 1.07
C ASP A 6 -0.46 -2.82 0.27
N THR A 7 -0.04 -3.52 -0.75
CA THR A 7 -0.98 -4.16 -1.69
C THR A 7 -1.87 -5.19 -1.00
N HIS A 8 -1.32 -6.02 -0.11
CA HIS A 8 -2.09 -7.04 0.59
C HIS A 8 -3.13 -6.42 1.53
N THR A 9 -2.73 -5.38 2.28
CA THR A 9 -3.63 -4.68 3.19
C THR A 9 -4.80 -4.07 2.42
N LEU A 10 -4.52 -3.45 1.28
CA LEU A 10 -5.57 -2.89 0.42
C LEU A 10 -6.57 -3.97 -0.01
N LEU A 11 -6.07 -5.09 -0.52
CA LEU A 11 -6.92 -6.20 -0.98
C LEU A 11 -7.78 -6.76 0.16
N TRP A 12 -7.17 -6.99 1.32
CA TRP A 12 -7.89 -7.51 2.49
C TRP A 12 -8.94 -6.53 3.00
N PHE A 13 -8.61 -5.26 3.03
CA PHE A 13 -9.57 -4.24 3.49
C PHE A 13 -10.79 -4.15 2.56
N ILE A 14 -10.57 -4.12 1.24
CA ILE A 14 -11.64 -4.02 0.25
C ILE A 14 -12.54 -5.26 0.29
N SER A 15 -11.96 -6.45 0.49
CA SER A 15 -12.71 -7.70 0.53
C SER A 15 -13.32 -8.00 1.91
N GLY A 16 -13.05 -7.19 2.93
CA GLY A 16 -13.50 -7.44 4.29
C GLY A 16 -12.84 -8.65 4.93
N ASP A 17 -11.61 -8.97 4.54
CA ASP A 17 -10.87 -10.15 4.99
C ASP A 17 -10.46 -10.02 6.45
N GLU A 18 -10.65 -11.08 7.23
CA GLU A 18 -10.31 -11.11 8.66
C GLU A 18 -8.81 -11.02 8.96
N ARG A 19 -7.96 -11.19 7.94
CA ARG A 19 -6.51 -11.02 8.10
C ARG A 19 -6.11 -9.58 8.41
N THR A 20 -6.97 -8.60 8.13
CA THR A 20 -6.76 -7.23 8.57
C THR A 20 -6.92 -7.17 10.09
N SER A 21 -5.87 -6.77 10.81
CA SER A 21 -5.92 -6.66 12.26
C SER A 21 -6.95 -5.62 12.71
N GLN A 22 -7.41 -5.75 13.96
CA GLN A 22 -8.34 -4.76 14.51
C GLN A 22 -7.69 -3.37 14.60
N ASN A 23 -6.40 -3.31 14.96
CA ASN A 23 -5.67 -2.05 15.00
C ASN A 23 -5.56 -1.40 13.62
N ALA A 24 -5.20 -2.16 12.58
CA ALA A 24 -5.14 -1.65 11.21
C ALA A 24 -6.51 -1.16 10.75
N ARG A 25 -7.56 -1.92 11.03
CA ARG A 25 -8.93 -1.53 10.69
C ARG A 25 -9.33 -0.23 11.40
N ASN A 26 -9.01 -0.10 12.69
CA ASN A 26 -9.32 1.11 13.44
C ASN A 26 -8.61 2.34 12.85
N ILE A 27 -7.35 2.20 12.43
CA ILE A 27 -6.61 3.28 11.79
C ILE A 27 -7.26 3.67 10.46
N ILE A 28 -7.58 2.69 9.63
CA ILE A 28 -8.16 2.92 8.30
C ILE A 28 -9.55 3.56 8.41
N GLU A 29 -10.35 3.14 9.36
CA GLU A 29 -11.74 3.61 9.53
C GLU A 29 -11.83 4.91 10.33
N SER A 30 -10.73 5.42 10.88
CA SER A 30 -10.74 6.67 11.67
C SER A 30 -10.93 7.88 10.76
N ASP A 31 -11.83 8.79 11.16
CA ASP A 31 -12.08 10.03 10.43
C ASP A 31 -10.87 10.97 10.39
N SER A 32 -9.93 10.81 11.33
CA SER A 32 -8.71 11.63 11.40
C SER A 32 -7.57 11.11 10.53
N THR A 33 -7.74 9.95 9.90
CA THR A 33 -6.72 9.33 9.04
C THR A 33 -6.94 9.72 7.59
N LYS A 34 -5.87 10.17 6.92
CA LYS A 34 -5.83 10.34 5.47
C LYS A 34 -5.26 9.07 4.84
N LEU A 35 -6.00 8.51 3.90
CA LEU A 35 -5.74 7.19 3.32
C LEU A 35 -5.14 7.31 1.92
N PHE A 36 -4.02 6.65 1.69
CA PHE A 36 -3.32 6.66 0.42
C PHE A 36 -3.06 5.24 -0.08
N VAL A 37 -3.15 5.09 -1.39
CA VAL A 37 -2.81 3.88 -2.12
C VAL A 37 -1.91 4.29 -3.26
N SER A 38 -0.83 3.54 -3.48
CA SER A 38 0.05 3.83 -4.60
C SER A 38 -0.47 3.24 -5.91
N ILE A 39 -0.28 3.95 -7.01
CA ILE A 39 -0.50 3.38 -8.35
C ILE A 39 0.34 2.10 -8.54
N ALA A 40 1.47 1.98 -7.85
CA ALA A 40 2.30 0.77 -7.88
C ALA A 40 1.54 -0.45 -7.37
N SER A 41 0.70 -0.31 -6.34
CA SER A 41 -0.13 -1.41 -5.84
C SER A 41 -1.17 -1.84 -6.85
N LEU A 42 -1.79 -0.89 -7.56
CA LEU A 42 -2.76 -1.20 -8.62
C LEU A 42 -2.07 -1.88 -9.80
N TRP A 43 -0.85 -1.47 -10.12
CA TRP A 43 -0.02 -2.11 -11.13
C TRP A 43 0.33 -3.54 -10.75
N GLU A 44 0.74 -3.78 -9.51
CA GLU A 44 1.02 -5.13 -9.01
C GLU A 44 -0.22 -6.02 -9.12
N ILE A 45 -1.39 -5.52 -8.73
CA ILE A 45 -2.66 -6.25 -8.84
C ILE A 45 -2.96 -6.61 -10.30
N ALA A 46 -2.78 -5.65 -11.22
CA ALA A 46 -3.01 -5.88 -12.65
C ALA A 46 -2.12 -7.01 -13.18
N ILE A 47 -0.84 -7.02 -12.81
CA ILE A 47 0.10 -8.08 -13.21
C ILE A 47 -0.38 -9.44 -12.68
N LYS A 48 -0.74 -9.52 -11.41
CA LYS A 48 -1.16 -10.78 -10.78
C LYS A 48 -2.45 -11.33 -11.37
N ILE A 49 -3.38 -10.46 -11.72
CA ILE A 49 -4.60 -10.86 -12.45
C ILE A 49 -4.23 -11.41 -13.82
N ASN A 50 -3.37 -10.71 -14.54
CA ASN A 50 -2.97 -11.08 -15.91
C ASN A 50 -2.32 -12.47 -15.97
N ILE A 51 -1.51 -12.82 -14.98
CA ILE A 51 -0.84 -14.12 -14.91
C ILE A 51 -1.60 -15.19 -14.14
N GLY A 52 -2.85 -14.90 -13.75
CA GLY A 52 -3.72 -15.87 -13.07
C GLY A 52 -3.39 -16.16 -11.62
N LYS A 53 -2.63 -15.29 -10.95
CA LYS A 53 -2.24 -15.46 -9.55
C LYS A 53 -3.13 -14.72 -8.55
N LEU A 54 -4.07 -13.94 -9.03
CA LEU A 54 -5.00 -13.18 -8.19
C LEU A 54 -6.36 -13.15 -8.85
N ASP A 55 -7.40 -13.41 -8.06
CA ASP A 55 -8.78 -13.31 -8.45
C ASP A 55 -9.46 -12.25 -7.60
N LEU A 56 -10.00 -11.20 -8.26
CA LEU A 56 -10.79 -10.18 -7.58
C LEU A 56 -12.27 -10.54 -7.66
N HIS A 57 -13.04 -10.12 -6.65
CA HIS A 57 -14.49 -10.28 -6.66
C HIS A 57 -15.19 -9.34 -7.64
N ILE A 58 -14.48 -8.32 -8.14
CA ILE A 58 -15.00 -7.33 -9.09
C ILE A 58 -14.08 -7.28 -10.30
N PRO A 59 -14.58 -6.80 -11.47
CA PRO A 59 -13.71 -6.54 -12.62
C PRO A 59 -12.63 -5.53 -12.24
N PHE A 60 -11.38 -5.78 -12.68
CA PHE A 60 -10.25 -4.92 -12.33
C PHE A 60 -10.51 -3.45 -12.69
N LYS A 61 -11.16 -3.17 -13.83
CA LYS A 61 -11.49 -1.81 -14.26
C LYS A 61 -12.36 -1.02 -13.27
N LYS A 62 -13.04 -1.73 -12.36
CA LYS A 62 -13.87 -1.10 -11.32
C LYS A 62 -13.12 -0.86 -10.03
N LEU A 63 -11.89 -1.37 -9.90
CA LEU A 63 -11.11 -1.26 -8.67
C LEU A 63 -10.80 0.20 -8.33
N GLN A 64 -10.48 1.03 -9.31
CA GLN A 64 -10.21 2.45 -9.07
C GLN A 64 -11.39 3.14 -8.39
N LYS A 65 -12.61 2.91 -8.89
CA LYS A 65 -13.81 3.50 -8.32
C LYS A 65 -14.05 3.02 -6.89
N GLU A 66 -13.82 1.73 -6.63
CA GLU A 66 -13.96 1.15 -5.31
C GLU A 66 -12.97 1.78 -4.32
N VAL A 67 -11.72 1.95 -4.72
CA VAL A 67 -10.69 2.60 -3.92
C VAL A 67 -11.09 4.04 -3.59
N LEU A 68 -11.50 4.81 -4.60
CA LEU A 68 -11.90 6.20 -4.41
C LEU A 68 -13.16 6.33 -3.54
N ASN A 69 -14.12 5.41 -3.68
CA ASN A 69 -15.34 5.41 -2.86
C ASN A 69 -15.06 5.11 -1.39
N ASN A 70 -13.94 4.46 -1.07
CA ASN A 70 -13.50 4.22 0.31
C ASN A 70 -12.60 5.35 0.83
N ASN A 71 -12.63 6.51 0.19
CA ASN A 71 -11.91 7.73 0.58
C ASN A 71 -10.38 7.60 0.50
N PHE A 72 -9.87 6.69 -0.32
CA PHE A 72 -8.43 6.63 -0.61
C PHE A 72 -8.07 7.64 -1.69
N THR A 73 -6.89 8.22 -1.55
CA THR A 73 -6.24 8.98 -2.61
C THR A 73 -5.21 8.08 -3.29
N ILE A 74 -5.26 7.97 -4.60
CA ILE A 74 -4.28 7.21 -5.38
C ILE A 74 -3.13 8.15 -5.68
N ILE A 75 -1.92 7.79 -5.23
CA ILE A 75 -0.73 8.59 -5.49
C ILE A 75 0.08 8.02 -6.66
N PRO A 76 0.61 8.88 -7.53
CA PRO A 76 1.50 8.47 -8.61
C PRO A 76 2.89 8.17 -8.08
N ILE A 77 3.72 7.54 -8.94
CA ILE A 77 5.15 7.42 -8.69
C ILE A 77 5.83 8.66 -9.26
N GLU A 78 6.42 9.47 -8.38
CA GLU A 78 7.14 10.68 -8.76
C GLU A 78 8.64 10.37 -8.93
N PHE A 79 9.37 11.24 -9.65
CA PHE A 79 10.81 11.06 -9.79
C PHE A 79 11.52 11.05 -8.44
N THR A 80 11.07 11.89 -7.49
CA THR A 80 11.63 11.91 -6.12
C THR A 80 11.54 10.57 -5.42
N HIS A 81 10.49 9.79 -5.69
CA HIS A 81 10.34 8.43 -5.16
C HIS A 81 11.42 7.50 -5.73
N THR A 82 11.72 7.63 -7.01
CA THR A 82 12.76 6.81 -7.65
C THR A 82 14.16 7.20 -7.18
N VAL A 83 14.39 8.48 -6.89
CA VAL A 83 15.66 8.95 -6.28
C VAL A 83 15.84 8.28 -4.92
N GLN A 84 14.80 8.28 -4.09
CA GLN A 84 14.84 7.59 -2.78
C GLN A 84 15.10 6.10 -2.94
N LEU A 85 14.43 5.47 -3.91
CA LEU A 85 14.63 4.04 -4.20
C LEU A 85 16.07 3.73 -4.59
N SER A 86 16.72 4.61 -5.34
CA SER A 86 18.09 4.40 -5.84
C SER A 86 19.12 4.26 -4.72
N LYS A 87 18.82 4.76 -3.54
CA LYS A 87 19.69 4.69 -2.36
C LYS A 87 19.08 3.91 -1.19
N LEU A 88 17.98 3.18 -1.44
CA LEU A 88 17.32 2.39 -0.42
C LEU A 88 18.14 1.14 -0.07
N GLU A 89 18.24 0.82 1.22
CA GLU A 89 18.91 -0.40 1.67
C GLU A 89 18.24 -1.65 1.10
N SER A 90 19.04 -2.67 0.78
CA SER A 90 18.57 -3.93 0.16
C SER A 90 18.05 -4.91 1.20
N ILE A 91 17.08 -4.52 2.02
CA ILE A 91 16.48 -5.36 3.04
C ILE A 91 15.32 -6.16 2.44
N HIS A 92 14.37 -5.48 1.80
CA HIS A 92 13.24 -6.10 1.11
C HIS A 92 13.61 -6.35 -0.35
N ARG A 93 13.15 -7.47 -0.92
CA ARG A 93 13.47 -7.86 -2.31
C ARG A 93 12.39 -7.49 -3.31
N ASP A 94 11.14 -7.43 -2.88
CA ASP A 94 10.00 -7.16 -3.76
C ASP A 94 10.06 -5.72 -4.28
N PRO A 95 10.12 -5.51 -5.62
CA PRO A 95 10.25 -4.17 -6.19
C PRO A 95 9.02 -3.29 -5.91
N PHE A 96 7.82 -3.87 -5.81
CA PHE A 96 6.63 -3.10 -5.49
C PHE A 96 6.67 -2.59 -4.05
N ASP A 97 7.04 -3.46 -3.11
CA ASP A 97 7.18 -3.03 -1.71
C ASP A 97 8.30 -2.01 -1.55
N ARG A 98 9.39 -2.14 -2.29
CA ARG A 98 10.50 -1.19 -2.26
C ARG A 98 10.09 0.21 -2.72
N ILE A 99 9.26 0.31 -3.76
CA ILE A 99 8.77 1.64 -4.18
C ILE A 99 7.76 2.20 -3.16
N LEU A 100 6.94 1.37 -2.53
CA LEU A 100 6.05 1.82 -1.46
C LEU A 100 6.85 2.40 -0.28
N ILE A 101 7.92 1.71 0.13
CA ILE A 101 8.81 2.19 1.18
C ILE A 101 9.39 3.56 0.81
N SER A 102 9.86 3.71 -0.42
CA SER A 102 10.43 4.95 -0.92
C SER A 102 9.41 6.09 -0.92
N GLN A 103 8.18 5.81 -1.35
CA GLN A 103 7.10 6.79 -1.31
C GLN A 103 6.78 7.21 0.13
N ALA A 104 6.69 6.25 1.04
CA ALA A 104 6.41 6.56 2.44
C ALA A 104 7.52 7.40 3.10
N LEU A 105 8.77 7.12 2.78
CA LEU A 105 9.90 7.91 3.29
C LEU A 105 9.88 9.36 2.75
N VAL A 106 9.63 9.54 1.46
CA VAL A 106 9.58 10.87 0.84
C VAL A 106 8.39 11.67 1.34
N GLU A 107 7.21 11.05 1.39
CA GLU A 107 5.95 11.71 1.73
C GLU A 107 5.65 11.72 3.23
N ASN A 108 6.48 11.07 4.03
CA ASN A 108 6.28 10.94 5.48
C ASN A 108 4.97 10.21 5.84
N PHE A 109 4.68 9.13 5.14
CA PHE A 109 3.54 8.27 5.43
C PHE A 109 3.90 7.17 6.43
N THR A 110 2.92 6.71 7.19
CA THR A 110 3.00 5.44 7.91
C THR A 110 2.51 4.33 7.01
N ILE A 111 3.28 3.27 6.84
CA ILE A 111 2.83 2.09 6.07
C ILE A 111 2.01 1.19 6.97
N ILE A 112 0.83 0.81 6.51
CA ILE A 112 0.00 -0.21 7.16
C ILE A 112 0.28 -1.52 6.45
N SER A 113 0.93 -2.45 7.16
CA SER A 113 1.33 -3.74 6.61
C SER A 113 1.51 -4.78 7.71
N LYS A 114 1.13 -6.01 7.41
CA LYS A 114 1.41 -7.17 8.25
C LYS A 114 2.87 -7.63 8.12
N ASP A 115 3.55 -7.26 7.04
CA ASP A 115 4.92 -7.68 6.76
C ASP A 115 5.89 -6.94 7.66
N THR A 116 6.51 -7.66 8.59
CA THR A 116 7.46 -7.10 9.56
C THR A 116 8.77 -6.63 8.93
N THR A 117 9.07 -7.03 7.70
CA THR A 117 10.27 -6.59 6.98
C THR A 117 10.29 -5.07 6.79
N PHE A 118 9.14 -4.44 6.65
CA PHE A 118 9.05 -2.98 6.54
C PHE A 118 9.66 -2.27 7.75
N SER A 119 9.50 -2.81 8.95
CA SER A 119 9.98 -2.16 10.16
C SER A 119 11.50 -2.16 10.30
N ALA A 120 12.20 -2.92 9.46
CA ALA A 120 13.67 -2.95 9.44
C ALA A 120 14.29 -1.72 8.77
N TYR A 121 13.50 -0.92 8.05
CA TYR A 121 13.99 0.29 7.39
C TYR A 121 14.04 1.46 8.34
N LYS A 122 15.22 2.08 8.47
CA LYS A 122 15.42 3.23 9.34
C LYS A 122 14.57 4.42 8.87
N GLY A 123 13.86 5.04 9.80
CA GLY A 123 13.03 6.23 9.52
C GLY A 123 11.66 5.91 8.96
N LEU A 124 11.38 4.65 8.61
CA LEU A 124 10.06 4.26 8.13
C LEU A 124 9.13 4.00 9.31
N LYS A 125 7.95 4.61 9.27
CA LYS A 125 6.89 4.38 10.25
C LYS A 125 6.00 3.27 9.74
N THR A 126 5.70 2.28 10.58
CA THR A 126 4.85 1.15 10.22
C THR A 126 3.83 0.89 11.33
N SER A 127 2.71 0.28 10.95
CA SER A 127 1.68 -0.15 11.90
C SER A 127 0.91 -1.34 11.35
N TRP A 128 0.39 -2.14 12.27
CA TRP A 128 -0.48 -3.25 11.93
C TRP A 128 -1.44 -3.57 13.07
#